data_682a6f2cf9f07e772ce1c640e6bce8bf
#
_entry.id   682a6f2cf9f07e772ce1c640e6bce8bf
#
_cell.length_a   1.000
_cell.length_b   1.000
_cell.length_c   1.000
_cell.angle_alpha   90.00
_cell.angle_beta   90.00
_cell.angle_gamma   90.00
#
_symmetry.space_group_name_H-M   'P 1'
#
loop_
_entity.id
_entity.type
_entity.pdbx_description
1 polymer ?
#
loop_
_entity_poly.entity_id
_entity_poly.type
_entity_poly.pdbx_seq_one_letter_code
_entity_poly.pdbx_strand_id
1 'polypeptide(L)'
;MNIYIKSVILSFFFISVGARAQEASFTPPFDFPIIFSGNFGEIRANHFHGGLDFKTGGAIGKPVRALADGYISRIRVTHGSGYVLDVVYDNGYTAIYRHLSAFVGEVAKRVKALQYEKESWEVEIIPEPAPVSDEGDDRDRGSNNLGVHILGEYPVKAGQII
;
A
#
# COMPACT_ATOMS: atom_id res chain seq x y z
N MET A 1 -69.88 20.92 -13.69
CA MET A 1 -68.69 20.36 -14.36
C MET A 1 -67.59 20.32 -13.31
N ASN A 2 -67.47 19.15 -12.61
CA ASN A 2 -66.59 18.99 -11.46
C ASN A 2 -65.27 18.41 -11.89
N ILE A 3 -64.22 19.21 -11.78
CA ILE A 3 -62.84 18.78 -12.07
C ILE A 3 -62.24 18.24 -10.75
N TYR A 4 -62.09 16.91 -10.67
CA TYR A 4 -61.36 16.27 -9.56
C TYR A 4 -59.88 16.32 -9.87
N ILE A 5 -59.14 17.16 -9.14
CA ILE A 5 -57.66 17.17 -9.15
C ILE A 5 -57.25 16.00 -8.27
N LYS A 6 -56.73 14.94 -8.91
CA LYS A 6 -56.09 13.84 -8.19
C LYS A 6 -54.63 14.27 -7.85
N SER A 7 -54.38 14.61 -6.60
CA SER A 7 -53.03 14.83 -6.09
C SER A 7 -52.31 13.47 -6.03
N VAL A 8 -51.34 13.28 -6.91
CA VAL A 8 -50.39 12.16 -6.82
C VAL A 8 -49.29 12.59 -5.86
N ILE A 9 -49.32 12.05 -4.64
CA ILE A 9 -48.23 12.19 -3.68
C ILE A 9 -47.15 11.18 -4.12
N LEU A 10 -46.10 11.69 -4.77
CA LEU A 10 -44.91 10.92 -5.09
C LEU A 10 -44.03 10.80 -3.85
N SER A 11 -44.18 9.72 -3.10
CA SER A 11 -43.29 9.40 -1.96
C SER A 11 -41.91 9.05 -2.49
N PHE A 12 -40.96 9.98 -2.41
CA PHE A 12 -39.55 9.68 -2.61
C PHE A 12 -39.05 8.88 -1.40
N PHE A 13 -38.92 7.58 -1.58
CA PHE A 13 -38.21 6.71 -0.65
C PHE A 13 -36.71 6.99 -0.83
N PHE A 14 -36.13 7.83 0.01
CA PHE A 14 -34.67 7.96 0.10
C PHE A 14 -34.11 6.67 0.72
N ILE A 15 -33.67 5.75 -0.13
CA ILE A 15 -32.81 4.66 0.31
C ILE A 15 -31.44 5.29 0.56
N SER A 16 -31.17 5.66 1.80
CA SER A 16 -29.81 5.99 2.23
C SER A 16 -29.00 4.68 2.20
N VAL A 17 -28.34 4.42 1.08
CA VAL A 17 -27.24 3.45 1.03
C VAL A 17 -26.16 4.02 1.94
N GLY A 18 -26.14 3.56 3.18
CA GLY A 18 -25.07 3.89 4.11
C GLY A 18 -23.77 3.37 3.54
N ALA A 19 -22.98 4.23 2.91
CA ALA A 19 -21.60 3.95 2.60
C ALA A 19 -20.89 3.69 3.94
N ARG A 20 -20.75 2.42 4.33
CA ARG A 20 -19.85 2.05 5.42
C ARG A 20 -18.45 2.32 4.88
N ALA A 21 -17.80 3.35 5.41
CA ALA A 21 -16.36 3.47 5.27
C ALA A 21 -15.77 2.17 5.84
N GLN A 22 -15.16 1.37 5.00
CA GLN A 22 -14.45 0.17 5.43
C GLN A 22 -13.25 0.66 6.23
N GLU A 23 -13.26 0.42 7.54
CA GLU A 23 -12.14 0.78 8.39
C GLU A 23 -10.93 -0.04 7.94
N ALA A 24 -9.88 0.65 7.50
CA ALA A 24 -8.68 0.00 7.01
C ALA A 24 -8.00 -0.73 8.18
N SER A 25 -7.94 -2.05 8.09
CA SER A 25 -7.23 -2.86 9.08
C SER A 25 -5.77 -2.99 8.67
N PHE A 26 -4.86 -2.71 9.62
CA PHE A 26 -3.43 -2.88 9.43
C PHE A 26 -2.84 -3.84 10.45
N THR A 27 -1.94 -4.71 9.99
CA THR A 27 -1.10 -5.53 10.83
C THR A 27 0.10 -4.70 11.33
N PRO A 28 0.54 -4.84 12.59
CA PRO A 28 1.73 -4.14 13.06
C PRO A 28 2.97 -4.44 12.21
N PRO A 29 3.79 -3.42 11.87
CA PRO A 29 5.01 -3.61 11.06
C PRO A 29 6.13 -4.36 11.78
N PHE A 30 6.02 -4.54 13.10
CA PHE A 30 7.02 -5.19 13.94
C PHE A 30 6.38 -6.13 14.95
N ASP A 31 7.15 -7.11 15.41
CA ASP A 31 6.80 -8.05 16.47
C ASP A 31 7.34 -7.62 17.86
N PHE A 32 7.78 -6.38 17.98
CA PHE A 32 8.23 -5.77 19.23
C PHE A 32 7.46 -4.45 19.51
N PRO A 33 7.52 -3.90 20.74
CA PRO A 33 6.80 -2.68 21.08
C PRO A 33 7.16 -1.50 20.17
N ILE A 34 6.14 -0.86 19.61
CA ILE A 34 6.28 0.29 18.72
C ILE A 34 6.57 1.54 19.56
N ILE A 35 7.76 2.10 19.41
CA ILE A 35 8.19 3.35 20.04
C ILE A 35 8.69 4.27 18.92
N PHE A 36 8.13 5.47 18.85
CA PHE A 36 8.55 6.46 17.85
C PHE A 36 9.84 7.19 18.31
N SER A 37 10.70 7.48 17.34
CA SER A 37 11.85 8.38 17.47
C SER A 37 11.71 9.66 16.65
N GLY A 38 10.77 9.69 15.70
CA GLY A 38 10.40 10.86 14.92
C GLY A 38 8.95 10.78 14.48
N ASN A 39 8.26 11.92 14.50
CA ASN A 39 6.85 12.03 14.14
C ASN A 39 6.65 12.64 12.77
N PHE A 40 5.50 12.36 12.15
CA PHE A 40 5.07 13.03 10.93
C PHE A 40 4.95 14.55 11.17
N GLY A 41 5.43 15.35 10.21
CA GLY A 41 5.41 16.80 10.29
C GLY A 41 6.46 17.43 11.23
N GLU A 42 7.33 16.64 11.84
CA GLU A 42 8.43 17.15 12.67
C GLU A 42 9.39 18.00 11.83
N ILE A 43 9.82 19.14 12.40
CA ILE A 43 10.75 20.04 11.72
C ILE A 43 12.15 19.42 11.69
N ARG A 44 12.72 19.29 10.52
CA ARG A 44 14.10 18.89 10.25
C ARG A 44 14.88 20.10 9.72
N ALA A 45 16.18 19.99 9.60
CA ALA A 45 17.05 21.10 9.20
C ALA A 45 16.65 21.77 7.86
N ASN A 46 16.08 21.05 6.92
CA ASN A 46 15.77 21.52 5.55
C ASN A 46 14.40 21.06 5.02
N HIS A 47 13.62 20.32 5.79
CA HIS A 47 12.30 19.83 5.38
C HIS A 47 11.45 19.43 6.58
N PHE A 48 10.16 19.18 6.37
CA PHE A 48 9.30 18.51 7.34
C PHE A 48 9.41 16.99 7.18
N HIS A 49 9.44 16.28 8.30
CA HIS A 49 9.48 14.83 8.28
C HIS A 49 8.20 14.24 7.67
N GLY A 50 8.32 13.53 6.56
CA GLY A 50 7.19 12.97 5.81
C GLY A 50 6.77 11.57 6.25
N GLY A 51 7.15 11.11 7.45
CA GLY A 51 6.88 9.76 7.91
C GLY A 51 6.93 9.60 9.43
N LEU A 52 7.04 8.34 9.86
CA LEU A 52 7.22 7.96 11.25
C LEU A 52 8.56 7.21 11.38
N ASP A 53 9.40 7.64 12.30
CA ASP A 53 10.63 6.91 12.63
C ASP A 53 10.40 6.00 13.84
N PHE A 54 10.84 4.75 13.75
CA PHE A 54 10.66 3.74 14.78
C PHE A 54 11.99 3.39 15.47
N LYS A 55 11.96 3.26 16.79
CA LYS A 55 13.12 2.80 17.56
C LYS A 55 13.27 1.30 17.41
N THR A 56 14.47 0.87 16.99
CA THR A 56 14.84 -0.54 16.89
C THR A 56 15.69 -1.04 18.05
N GLY A 57 15.83 -0.21 19.11
CA GLY A 57 16.68 -0.51 20.25
C GLY A 57 18.18 -0.51 19.90
N GLY A 58 18.59 0.26 18.88
CA GLY A 58 19.97 0.35 18.42
C GLY A 58 20.45 -0.86 17.61
N ALA A 59 19.55 -1.79 17.25
CA ALA A 59 19.89 -2.98 16.46
C ALA A 59 19.48 -2.82 15.00
N ILE A 60 20.33 -3.30 14.09
CA ILE A 60 20.06 -3.41 12.65
C ILE A 60 19.53 -4.83 12.35
N GLY A 61 18.77 -4.99 11.25
CA GLY A 61 18.33 -6.29 10.76
C GLY A 61 17.08 -6.84 11.45
N LYS A 62 16.35 -6.00 12.19
CA LYS A 62 15.05 -6.40 12.72
C LYS A 62 14.04 -6.55 11.59
N PRO A 63 13.23 -7.63 11.58
CA PRO A 63 12.23 -7.85 10.55
C PRO A 63 11.22 -6.71 10.49
N VAL A 64 10.91 -6.26 9.28
CA VAL A 64 9.83 -5.35 8.96
C VAL A 64 8.76 -6.12 8.19
N ARG A 65 7.49 -5.89 8.52
CA ARG A 65 6.37 -6.65 7.97
C ARG A 65 5.45 -5.77 7.14
N ALA A 66 4.85 -6.35 6.13
CA ALA A 66 3.79 -5.71 5.35
C ALA A 66 2.57 -5.45 6.24
N LEU A 67 1.97 -4.25 6.11
CA LEU A 67 0.85 -3.81 6.94
C LEU A 67 -0.48 -4.48 6.56
N ALA A 68 -0.64 -4.87 5.30
CA ALA A 68 -1.83 -5.51 4.76
C ALA A 68 -1.47 -6.35 3.53
N ASP A 69 -2.44 -7.01 2.93
CA ASP A 69 -2.30 -7.65 1.61
C ASP A 69 -2.11 -6.59 0.52
N GLY A 70 -1.29 -6.89 -0.48
CA GLY A 70 -1.00 -5.98 -1.57
C GLY A 70 0.19 -6.43 -2.41
N TYR A 71 0.91 -5.48 -3.00
CA TYR A 71 2.08 -5.78 -3.83
C TYR A 71 3.14 -4.67 -3.75
N ILE A 72 4.39 -5.03 -4.01
CA ILE A 72 5.49 -4.07 -4.12
C ILE A 72 5.40 -3.40 -5.48
N SER A 73 5.15 -2.08 -5.48
CA SER A 73 5.02 -1.27 -6.70
C SER A 73 6.33 -0.62 -7.13
N ARG A 74 7.31 -0.53 -6.22
CA ARG A 74 8.60 0.08 -6.52
C ARG A 74 9.67 -0.40 -5.56
N ILE A 75 10.86 -0.68 -6.09
CA ILE A 75 12.03 -1.10 -5.33
C ILE A 75 13.16 -0.15 -5.67
N ARG A 76 13.82 0.41 -4.67
CA ARG A 76 14.94 1.34 -4.88
C ARG A 76 16.08 1.06 -3.93
N VAL A 77 17.30 1.28 -4.44
CA VAL A 77 18.50 1.40 -3.61
C VAL A 77 19.14 2.73 -3.96
N THR A 78 19.29 3.62 -2.97
CA THR A 78 19.84 4.97 -3.17
C THR A 78 20.79 5.35 -2.05
N HIS A 79 21.78 6.20 -2.33
CA HIS A 79 22.71 6.67 -1.30
C HIS A 79 22.00 7.43 -0.16
N GLY A 80 20.95 8.19 -0.47
CA GLY A 80 20.26 9.02 0.52
C GLY A 80 19.24 8.29 1.38
N SER A 81 18.60 7.23 0.86
CA SER A 81 17.51 6.52 1.56
C SER A 81 17.81 5.05 1.83
N GLY A 82 18.95 4.53 1.38
CA GLY A 82 19.29 3.11 1.51
C GLY A 82 18.36 2.23 0.68
N TYR A 83 17.94 1.11 1.25
CA TYR A 83 16.97 0.21 0.64
C TYR A 83 15.55 0.71 0.91
N VAL A 84 14.74 0.83 -0.15
CA VAL A 84 13.39 1.42 -0.11
C VAL A 84 12.40 0.52 -0.86
N LEU A 85 11.25 0.26 -0.24
CA LEU A 85 10.10 -0.40 -0.86
C LEU A 85 8.89 0.52 -0.83
N ASP A 86 8.23 0.66 -1.96
CA ASP A 86 6.90 1.24 -2.04
C ASP A 86 5.90 0.09 -2.21
N VAL A 87 4.95 -0.04 -1.29
CA VAL A 87 3.97 -1.13 -1.26
C VAL A 87 2.58 -0.54 -1.37
N VAL A 88 1.84 -0.97 -2.38
CA VAL A 88 0.42 -0.63 -2.56
C VAL A 88 -0.41 -1.74 -1.95
N TYR A 89 -1.34 -1.38 -1.09
CA TYR A 89 -2.22 -2.31 -0.38
C TYR A 89 -3.61 -2.35 -0.98
N ASP A 90 -4.24 -3.51 -0.89
CA ASP A 90 -5.60 -3.75 -1.40
C ASP A 90 -6.65 -2.87 -0.72
N ASN A 91 -6.36 -2.35 0.47
CA ASN A 91 -7.21 -1.40 1.19
C ASN A 91 -7.09 0.05 0.70
N GLY A 92 -6.37 0.30 -0.42
CA GLY A 92 -6.21 1.60 -1.06
C GLY A 92 -5.11 2.49 -0.50
N TYR A 93 -4.34 2.02 0.47
CA TYR A 93 -3.21 2.76 1.03
C TYR A 93 -1.89 2.35 0.37
N THR A 94 -0.93 3.27 0.39
CA THR A 94 0.46 3.01 -0.01
C THR A 94 1.38 3.30 1.16
N ALA A 95 2.28 2.37 1.47
CA ALA A 95 3.34 2.57 2.44
C ALA A 95 4.71 2.61 1.76
N ILE A 96 5.57 3.53 2.20
CA ILE A 96 6.95 3.63 1.76
C ILE A 96 7.84 3.25 2.94
N TYR A 97 8.55 2.13 2.80
CA TYR A 97 9.51 1.64 3.78
C TYR A 97 10.90 2.14 3.39
N ARG A 98 11.53 2.92 4.25
CA ARG A 98 12.84 3.53 4.00
C ARG A 98 13.87 3.07 5.01
N HIS A 99 15.14 3.24 4.64
CA HIS A 99 16.29 2.92 5.49
C HIS A 99 16.32 1.45 5.93
N LEU A 100 15.76 0.55 5.11
CA LEU A 100 15.90 -0.88 5.32
C LEU A 100 17.38 -1.25 5.21
N SER A 101 17.80 -2.27 5.95
CA SER A 101 19.19 -2.76 5.91
C SER A 101 19.44 -3.75 4.77
N ALA A 102 18.38 -4.43 4.33
CA ALA A 102 18.42 -5.38 3.22
C ALA A 102 17.00 -5.67 2.72
N PHE A 103 16.87 -6.21 1.53
CA PHE A 103 15.67 -6.89 1.05
C PHE A 103 15.75 -8.39 1.32
N VAL A 104 14.62 -9.09 1.23
CA VAL A 104 14.53 -10.53 1.41
C VAL A 104 14.01 -11.22 0.14
N GLY A 105 14.19 -12.54 0.05
CA GLY A 105 13.61 -13.39 -0.98
C GLY A 105 13.99 -13.01 -2.41
N GLU A 106 13.03 -13.03 -3.32
CA GLU A 106 13.25 -12.75 -4.75
C GLU A 106 13.61 -11.28 -5.01
N VAL A 107 13.09 -10.35 -4.23
CA VAL A 107 13.46 -8.93 -4.33
C VAL A 107 14.95 -8.74 -4.12
N ALA A 108 15.54 -9.38 -3.10
CA ALA A 108 16.97 -9.31 -2.83
C ALA A 108 17.81 -9.85 -3.99
N LYS A 109 17.41 -10.99 -4.56
CA LYS A 109 18.07 -11.61 -5.71
C LYS A 109 18.02 -10.70 -6.95
N ARG A 110 16.84 -10.16 -7.25
CA ARG A 110 16.65 -9.31 -8.42
C ARG A 110 17.43 -8.01 -8.33
N VAL A 111 17.42 -7.36 -7.17
CA VAL A 111 18.19 -6.13 -6.91
C VAL A 111 19.69 -6.41 -7.09
N LYS A 112 20.19 -7.49 -6.47
CA LYS A 112 21.61 -7.87 -6.59
C LYS A 112 22.02 -8.13 -8.04
N ALA A 113 21.19 -8.87 -8.80
CA ALA A 113 21.46 -9.12 -10.22
C ALA A 113 21.54 -7.82 -11.03
N LEU A 114 20.58 -6.89 -10.80
CA LEU A 114 20.56 -5.61 -11.49
C LEU A 114 21.74 -4.71 -11.12
N GLN A 115 22.17 -4.74 -9.85
CA GLN A 115 23.38 -4.00 -9.41
C GLN A 115 24.64 -4.49 -10.12
N TYR A 116 24.77 -5.80 -10.31
CA TYR A 116 25.90 -6.37 -11.08
C TYR A 116 25.79 -6.04 -12.58
N GLU A 117 24.60 -6.16 -13.16
CA GLU A 117 24.36 -5.84 -14.57
C GLU A 117 24.68 -4.37 -14.90
N LYS A 118 24.30 -3.46 -14.01
CA LYS A 118 24.51 -2.02 -14.18
C LYS A 118 25.82 -1.51 -13.60
N GLU A 119 26.60 -2.35 -12.96
CA GLU A 119 27.81 -1.98 -12.23
C GLU A 119 27.57 -0.77 -11.30
N SER A 120 26.40 -0.73 -10.66
CA SER A 120 25.94 0.41 -9.85
C SER A 120 25.34 -0.06 -8.55
N TRP A 121 25.65 0.66 -7.47
CA TRP A 121 24.96 0.51 -6.20
C TRP A 121 23.51 0.98 -6.28
N GLU A 122 23.28 2.12 -6.93
CA GLU A 122 21.94 2.68 -7.07
C GLU A 122 21.19 2.01 -8.20
N VAL A 123 20.04 1.45 -7.86
CA VAL A 123 19.16 0.78 -8.81
C VAL A 123 17.72 1.08 -8.47
N GLU A 124 16.88 1.05 -9.50
CA GLU A 124 15.44 1.14 -9.40
C GLU A 124 14.79 0.06 -10.24
N ILE A 125 13.77 -0.58 -9.67
CA ILE A 125 12.91 -1.55 -10.32
C ILE A 125 11.48 -1.07 -10.12
N ILE A 126 10.74 -0.93 -11.20
CA ILE A 126 9.30 -0.73 -11.20
C ILE A 126 8.72 -2.05 -11.71
N PRO A 127 8.20 -2.92 -10.82
CA PRO A 127 7.60 -4.17 -11.23
C PRO A 127 6.41 -3.92 -12.14
N GLU A 128 6.25 -4.74 -13.17
CA GLU A 128 5.05 -4.65 -14.00
C GLU A 128 3.84 -5.14 -13.19
N PRO A 129 2.69 -4.46 -13.30
CA PRO A 129 1.46 -4.99 -12.75
C PRO A 129 1.16 -6.32 -13.45
N ALA A 130 0.71 -7.32 -12.68
CA ALA A 130 0.30 -8.58 -13.29
C ALA A 130 -0.77 -8.31 -14.35
N PRO A 131 -0.75 -9.03 -15.48
CA PRO A 131 -1.79 -8.90 -16.48
C PRO A 131 -3.13 -9.19 -15.81
N VAL A 132 -4.08 -8.26 -15.96
CA VAL A 132 -5.46 -8.47 -15.53
C VAL A 132 -5.98 -9.65 -16.37
N SER A 133 -6.26 -10.79 -15.73
CA SER A 133 -6.90 -11.89 -16.40
C SER A 133 -8.32 -11.42 -16.78
N ASP A 134 -8.62 -11.33 -18.06
CA ASP A 134 -9.93 -10.94 -18.62
C ASP A 134 -11.03 -12.00 -18.40
N GLU A 135 -10.80 -12.96 -17.51
CA GLU A 135 -11.78 -13.98 -17.13
C GLU A 135 -12.67 -13.53 -15.95
N GLY A 136 -13.20 -12.32 -16.01
CA GLY A 136 -14.23 -11.82 -15.11
C GLY A 136 -15.58 -11.80 -15.81
N ASP A 137 -16.53 -12.64 -15.36
CA ASP A 137 -17.95 -12.65 -15.75
C ASP A 137 -18.50 -11.22 -15.81
N ASP A 138 -18.97 -10.82 -16.99
CA ASP A 138 -19.49 -9.49 -17.37
C ASP A 138 -20.73 -9.05 -16.56
N ARG A 139 -21.14 -9.81 -15.54
CA ARG A 139 -22.37 -9.59 -14.76
C ARG A 139 -22.24 -8.67 -13.55
N ASP A 140 -21.04 -8.22 -13.21
CA ASP A 140 -20.81 -7.38 -12.02
C ASP A 140 -20.26 -5.98 -12.29
N ARG A 141 -20.58 -5.40 -13.46
CA ARG A 141 -20.18 -4.02 -13.82
C ARG A 141 -20.93 -2.91 -13.08
N GLY A 142 -21.68 -3.23 -12.04
CA GLY A 142 -22.56 -2.28 -11.32
C GLY A 142 -22.14 -1.91 -9.90
N SER A 143 -21.06 -2.42 -9.36
CA SER A 143 -20.64 -2.12 -7.99
C SER A 143 -19.30 -1.39 -7.98
N ASN A 144 -19.27 -0.24 -7.29
CA ASN A 144 -18.12 0.63 -7.09
C ASN A 144 -16.89 -0.16 -6.67
N ASN A 145 -15.96 -0.29 -7.61
CA ASN A 145 -14.80 -1.15 -7.58
C ASN A 145 -13.75 -0.73 -6.55
N LEU A 146 -13.84 -1.31 -5.35
CA LEU A 146 -12.77 -1.37 -4.35
C LEU A 146 -12.23 -2.80 -4.22
N GLY A 147 -12.08 -3.54 -5.31
CA GLY A 147 -11.72 -4.96 -5.25
C GLY A 147 -10.99 -5.53 -6.44
N VAL A 148 -10.33 -4.71 -7.27
CA VAL A 148 -9.42 -5.25 -8.27
C VAL A 148 -8.13 -5.66 -7.55
N HIS A 149 -7.99 -6.93 -7.25
CA HIS A 149 -6.74 -7.55 -6.85
C HIS A 149 -5.75 -7.44 -8.02
N ILE A 150 -4.97 -6.37 -8.06
CA ILE A 150 -3.83 -6.27 -8.96
C ILE A 150 -2.73 -7.11 -8.33
N LEU A 151 -2.60 -8.36 -8.79
CA LEU A 151 -1.46 -9.20 -8.43
C LEU A 151 -0.22 -8.59 -9.12
N GLY A 152 0.54 -7.76 -8.41
CA GLY A 152 1.84 -7.30 -8.88
C GLY A 152 2.85 -8.45 -8.94
N GLU A 153 3.95 -8.25 -9.65
CA GLU A 153 5.07 -9.22 -9.77
C GLU A 153 5.56 -9.72 -8.40
N TYR A 154 5.48 -8.86 -7.35
CA TYR A 154 5.87 -9.19 -5.98
C TYR A 154 4.70 -8.99 -5.01
N PRO A 155 3.77 -9.96 -4.93
CA PRO A 155 2.68 -9.90 -3.97
C PRO A 155 3.19 -10.01 -2.54
N VAL A 156 2.52 -9.33 -1.62
CA VAL A 156 2.79 -9.40 -0.18
C VAL A 156 1.52 -9.72 0.59
N LYS A 157 1.68 -10.43 1.69
CA LYS A 157 0.59 -10.74 2.63
C LYS A 157 0.77 -9.97 3.92
N ALA A 158 -0.32 -9.60 4.57
CA ALA A 158 -0.32 -8.99 5.89
C ALA A 158 0.57 -9.79 6.87
N GLY A 159 1.50 -9.10 7.52
CA GLY A 159 2.46 -9.71 8.44
C GLY A 159 3.64 -10.44 7.78
N GLN A 160 3.71 -10.52 6.44
CA GLN A 160 4.87 -11.07 5.73
C GLN A 160 6.09 -10.17 5.94
N ILE A 161 7.26 -10.78 6.16
CA ILE A 161 8.54 -10.04 6.20
C ILE A 161 8.88 -9.56 4.78
N ILE A 162 9.23 -8.30 4.65
CA ILE A 162 9.53 -7.61 3.40
C ILE A 162 10.93 -7.02 3.37
#